data_08d62e07a08faf0e6ae73bffa8e6d5eb
#
_entry.id   08d62e07a08faf0e6ae73bffa8e6d5eb
#
_cell.length_a   1.000
_cell.length_b   1.000
_cell.length_c   1.000
_cell.angle_alpha   90.00
_cell.angle_beta   90.00
_cell.angle_gamma   90.00
#
_symmetry.space_group_name_H-M   'P 1'
#
loop_
_entity.id
_entity.type
_entity.pdbx_description
1 polymer ?
#
loop_
_entity_poly.entity_id
_entity_poly.type
_entity_poly.pdbx_seq_one_letter_code
_entity_poly.pdbx_strand_id
1 'polypeptide(L)'
;MIDLMAQFEVQVEVTHRPGILDPAGATVERALPALGWANVSQVRIGKSIRLVVEASDAAAATAQVDEMCTRILTNPVIEDYEVRVEELSSTSPPA
;
A
#
# COMPACT_ATOMS: atom_id res chain seq x y z
N MET A 1 -28.78 -10.32 -17.80
CA MET A 1 -28.57 -9.36 -16.71
C MET A 1 -27.25 -8.63 -16.95
N ILE A 2 -27.30 -7.34 -16.81
CA ILE A 2 -26.08 -6.53 -16.97
C ILE A 2 -25.26 -6.64 -15.69
N ASP A 3 -24.00 -6.99 -15.85
CA ASP A 3 -23.07 -6.98 -14.75
C ASP A 3 -22.61 -5.53 -14.52
N LEU A 4 -22.98 -4.98 -13.37
CA LEU A 4 -22.64 -3.60 -13.02
C LEU A 4 -21.34 -3.52 -12.24
N MET A 5 -20.70 -4.67 -12.00
CA MET A 5 -19.45 -4.69 -11.26
C MET A 5 -18.27 -4.53 -12.22
N ALA A 6 -17.30 -3.76 -11.81
CA ALA A 6 -16.04 -3.62 -12.50
C ALA A 6 -14.91 -4.15 -11.61
N GLN A 7 -13.79 -4.43 -12.22
CA GLN A 7 -12.59 -4.83 -11.49
C GLN A 7 -11.68 -3.64 -11.30
N PHE A 8 -11.15 -3.52 -10.11
CA PHE A 8 -10.22 -2.44 -9.76
C PHE A 8 -8.93 -3.03 -9.23
N GLU A 9 -7.81 -2.60 -9.78
CA GLU A 9 -6.51 -2.88 -9.18
C GLU A 9 -6.29 -1.87 -8.09
N VAL A 10 -5.97 -2.37 -6.91
CA VAL A 10 -5.74 -1.52 -5.74
C VAL A 10 -4.33 -1.74 -5.24
N GLN A 11 -3.65 -0.66 -4.95
CA GLN A 11 -2.33 -0.67 -4.33
C GLN A 11 -2.42 0.05 -3.00
N VAL A 12 -2.00 -0.62 -1.94
CA VAL A 12 -1.94 -0.07 -0.60
C VAL A 12 -0.48 0.07 -0.19
N GLU A 13 -0.06 1.29 0.07
CA GLU A 13 1.28 1.59 0.59
C GLU A 13 1.17 1.78 2.10
N VAL A 14 1.88 0.95 2.85
CA VAL A 14 1.82 0.94 4.32
C VAL A 14 3.17 1.37 4.87
N THR A 15 3.15 2.37 5.73
CA THR A 15 4.36 2.90 6.37
C THR A 15 4.14 3.06 7.87
N HIS A 16 5.23 3.06 8.65
CA HIS A 16 5.12 3.39 10.06
C HIS A 16 4.74 4.84 10.25
N ARG A 17 3.93 5.12 11.28
CA ARG A 17 3.59 6.50 11.63
C ARG A 17 4.83 7.27 12.06
N PRO A 18 4.87 8.59 11.82
CA PRO A 18 5.96 9.42 12.33
C PRO A 18 6.15 9.23 13.83
N GLY A 19 7.39 9.11 14.27
CA GLY A 19 7.71 8.90 15.68
C GLY A 19 7.65 7.47 16.16
N ILE A 20 7.17 6.55 15.32
CA ILE A 20 7.18 5.12 15.64
C ILE A 20 8.47 4.52 15.09
N LEU A 21 9.12 3.69 15.90
CA LEU A 21 10.36 3.03 15.52
C LEU A 21 10.14 2.12 14.31
N ASP A 22 11.03 2.26 13.34
CA ASP A 22 11.12 1.41 12.16
C ASP A 22 12.46 0.65 12.24
N PRO A 23 12.49 -0.54 12.85
CA PRO A 23 13.76 -1.25 13.05
C PRO A 23 14.46 -1.62 11.75
N ALA A 24 13.71 -2.00 10.73
CA ALA A 24 14.28 -2.38 9.44
C ALA A 24 14.91 -1.18 8.75
N GLY A 25 14.21 -0.04 8.71
CA GLY A 25 14.75 1.19 8.13
C GLY A 25 15.96 1.69 8.87
N ALA A 26 15.94 1.66 10.22
CA ALA A 26 17.06 2.07 11.03
C ALA A 26 18.29 1.18 10.78
N THR A 27 18.09 -0.12 10.61
CA THR A 27 19.18 -1.04 10.32
C THR A 27 19.85 -0.72 8.98
N VAL A 28 19.06 -0.48 7.95
CA VAL A 28 19.59 -0.09 6.63
C VAL A 28 20.33 1.23 6.73
N GLU A 29 19.74 2.20 7.40
CA GLU A 29 20.33 3.53 7.53
C GLU A 29 21.71 3.47 8.20
N ARG A 30 21.85 2.64 9.23
CA ARG A 30 23.13 2.49 9.92
C ARG A 30 24.18 1.76 9.07
N ALA A 31 23.76 0.91 8.16
CA ALA A 31 24.69 0.13 7.33
C ALA A 31 25.23 0.90 6.13
N LEU A 32 24.47 1.88 5.63
CA LEU A 32 24.80 2.57 4.37
C LEU A 32 26.15 3.32 4.42
N PRO A 33 26.53 4.02 5.51
CA PRO A 33 27.83 4.71 5.52
C PRO A 33 29.02 3.78 5.32
N ALA A 34 28.98 2.57 5.87
CA ALA A 34 30.05 1.60 5.70
C ALA A 34 30.19 1.13 4.24
N LEU A 35 29.12 1.27 3.45
CA LEU A 35 29.12 0.90 2.05
C LEU A 35 29.39 2.07 1.11
N GLY A 36 29.67 3.26 1.64
CA GLY A 36 30.04 4.42 0.85
C GLY A 36 28.96 5.49 0.75
N TRP A 37 27.81 5.30 1.39
CA TRP A 37 26.73 6.27 1.32
C TRP A 37 26.52 6.94 2.67
N ALA A 38 27.37 7.92 2.97
CA ALA A 38 27.26 8.67 4.21
C ALA A 38 26.27 9.84 4.13
N ASN A 39 25.72 10.10 2.94
CA ASN A 39 24.82 11.22 2.67
C ASN A 39 23.33 10.82 2.70
N VAL A 40 23.01 9.64 3.21
CA VAL A 40 21.63 9.13 3.26
C VAL A 40 21.12 9.21 4.69
N SER A 41 19.88 9.68 4.83
CA SER A 41 19.20 9.76 6.11
C SER A 41 17.72 9.45 5.95
N GLN A 42 17.04 9.23 7.06
CA GLN A 42 15.59 9.03 7.10
C GLN A 42 15.13 7.84 6.26
N VAL A 43 15.87 6.75 6.34
CA VAL A 43 15.47 5.52 5.63
C VAL A 43 14.25 4.93 6.32
N ARG A 44 13.22 4.65 5.53
CA ARG A 44 11.99 4.06 6.00
C ARG A 44 11.65 2.87 5.15
N ILE A 45 11.25 1.78 5.79
CA ILE A 45 10.85 0.56 5.11
C ILE A 45 9.38 0.31 5.42
N GLY A 46 8.58 0.19 4.39
CA GLY A 46 7.18 -0.15 4.47
C GLY A 46 6.87 -1.35 3.62
N LYS A 47 5.59 -1.58 3.39
CA LYS A 47 5.15 -2.67 2.53
C LYS A 47 4.15 -2.16 1.51
N SER A 48 4.08 -2.84 0.37
CA SER A 48 3.13 -2.55 -0.68
C SER A 48 2.25 -3.78 -0.87
N ILE A 49 0.94 -3.57 -0.86
CA ILE A 49 -0.04 -4.64 -1.03
C ILE A 49 -0.82 -4.36 -2.30
N ARG A 50 -0.91 -5.35 -3.19
CA ARG A 50 -1.69 -5.24 -4.41
C ARG A 50 -2.79 -6.27 -4.40
N LEU A 51 -3.99 -5.85 -4.78
CA LEU A 51 -5.13 -6.73 -4.86
C LEU A 51 -6.08 -6.25 -5.95
N VAL A 52 -6.98 -7.14 -6.35
CA VAL A 52 -8.03 -6.81 -7.30
C VAL A 52 -9.37 -6.93 -6.58
N VAL A 53 -10.19 -5.91 -6.70
CA VAL A 53 -11.50 -5.86 -6.04
C VAL A 53 -12.56 -5.69 -7.11
N GLU A 54 -13.62 -6.47 -7.04
CA GLU A 54 -14.83 -6.22 -7.83
C GLU A 54 -15.76 -5.30 -7.05
N ALA A 55 -16.17 -4.22 -7.68
CA ALA A 55 -17.04 -3.24 -7.04
C ALA A 55 -17.83 -2.49 -8.10
N SER A 56 -18.89 -1.81 -7.68
CA SER A 56 -19.72 -1.03 -8.59
C SER A 56 -19.00 0.19 -9.15
N ASP A 57 -18.11 0.80 -8.38
CA ASP A 57 -17.34 1.94 -8.80
C ASP A 57 -16.07 2.07 -7.93
N ALA A 58 -15.24 3.05 -8.27
CA ALA A 58 -13.99 3.27 -7.56
C ALA A 58 -14.21 3.64 -6.09
N ALA A 59 -15.27 4.39 -5.79
CA ALA A 59 -15.57 4.77 -4.42
C ALA A 59 -15.93 3.54 -3.57
N ALA A 60 -16.70 2.61 -4.13
CA ALA A 60 -17.05 1.38 -3.44
C ALA A 60 -15.82 0.49 -3.23
N ALA A 61 -14.95 0.41 -4.23
CA ALA A 61 -13.68 -0.33 -4.10
C ALA A 61 -12.82 0.26 -3.01
N THR A 62 -12.68 1.58 -2.97
CA THR A 62 -11.90 2.28 -1.96
C THR A 62 -12.45 2.02 -0.56
N ALA A 63 -13.77 2.09 -0.40
CA ALA A 63 -14.40 1.87 0.90
C ALA A 63 -14.14 0.46 1.42
N GLN A 64 -14.21 -0.55 0.54
CA GLN A 64 -13.92 -1.91 0.93
C GLN A 64 -12.47 -2.09 1.35
N VAL A 65 -11.54 -1.50 0.61
CA VAL A 65 -10.12 -1.63 0.91
C VAL A 65 -9.75 -0.87 2.19
N ASP A 66 -10.36 0.30 2.41
CA ASP A 66 -10.18 1.01 3.69
C ASP A 66 -10.57 0.13 4.87
N GLU A 67 -11.69 -0.56 4.76
CA GLU A 67 -12.11 -1.48 5.82
C GLU A 67 -11.13 -2.63 5.98
N MET A 68 -10.64 -3.20 4.88
CA MET A 68 -9.62 -4.24 4.92
C MET A 68 -8.34 -3.74 5.61
N CYS A 69 -7.92 -2.51 5.30
CA CYS A 69 -6.73 -1.93 5.92
C CYS A 69 -6.86 -1.84 7.43
N THR A 70 -7.99 -1.34 7.92
CA THR A 70 -8.18 -1.18 9.37
C THR A 70 -8.35 -2.50 10.09
N ARG A 71 -8.82 -3.54 9.39
CA ARG A 71 -9.12 -4.82 10.02
C ARG A 71 -8.01 -5.85 9.90
N ILE A 72 -7.24 -5.84 8.81
CA ILE A 72 -6.26 -6.91 8.58
C ILE A 72 -4.99 -6.47 7.86
N LEU A 73 -5.05 -5.52 6.91
CA LEU A 73 -3.90 -5.22 6.07
C LEU A 73 -2.85 -4.37 6.76
N THR A 74 -3.24 -3.61 7.76
CA THR A 74 -2.32 -2.74 8.50
C THR A 74 -2.51 -2.92 9.99
N ASN A 75 -1.54 -2.43 10.75
CA ASN A 75 -1.71 -2.24 12.19
C ASN A 75 -1.98 -0.75 12.41
N PRO A 76 -3.26 -0.34 12.57
CA PRO A 76 -3.58 1.09 12.59
C PRO A 76 -3.04 1.82 13.83
N VAL A 77 -2.56 1.10 14.83
CA VAL A 77 -1.92 1.72 16.00
C VAL A 77 -0.57 2.33 15.64
N ILE A 78 0.18 1.68 14.76
CA ILE A 78 1.56 2.07 14.45
C ILE A 78 1.81 2.38 12.98
N GLU A 79 0.82 2.12 12.10
CA GLU A 79 1.02 2.28 10.66
C GLU A 79 0.00 3.23 10.06
N ASP A 80 0.47 3.99 9.07
CA ASP A 80 -0.38 4.74 8.14
C ASP A 80 -0.42 4.01 6.81
N TYR A 81 -1.41 4.33 5.99
CA TYR A 81 -1.49 3.74 4.66
C TYR A 81 -2.08 4.72 3.66
N GLU A 82 -1.75 4.49 2.39
CA GLU A 82 -2.36 5.19 1.26
C GLU A 82 -2.95 4.16 0.31
N VAL A 83 -4.12 4.45 -0.22
CA VAL A 83 -4.82 3.58 -1.16
C VAL A 83 -4.87 4.24 -2.53
N ARG A 84 -4.45 3.51 -3.55
CA ARG A 84 -4.58 3.91 -4.95
C ARG A 84 -5.47 2.91 -5.66
N VAL A 85 -6.44 3.39 -6.38
CA VAL A 85 -7.43 2.56 -7.07
C VAL A 85 -7.39 2.90 -8.55
N GLU A 86 -7.30 1.88 -9.38
CA GLU A 86 -7.31 2.04 -10.82
C GLU A 86 -8.26 1.01 -11.43
N GLU A 87 -9.20 1.48 -12.23
CA GLU A 87 -10.13 0.57 -12.88
C GLU A 87 -9.42 -0.22 -13.97
N LEU A 88 -9.59 -1.54 -13.95
CA LEU A 88 -9.07 -2.40 -14.99
C LEU A 88 -10.04 -2.36 -16.18
N SER A 89 -9.48 -2.16 -17.38
CA SER A 89 -10.29 -2.18 -18.58
C SER A 89 -10.81 -3.59 -18.82
N SER A 90 -12.13 -3.70 -18.99
CA SER A 90 -12.75 -4.97 -19.29
C SER A 90 -12.37 -5.49 -20.69
N THR A 91 -11.83 -4.62 -21.54
CA THR A 91 -11.39 -4.99 -22.89
C THR A 91 -9.92 -5.30 -22.94
N SER A 92 -9.17 -5.04 -21.87
CA SER A 92 -7.76 -5.36 -21.83
C SER A 92 -7.55 -6.85 -21.65
N PRO A 93 -6.82 -7.52 -22.51
CA PRO A 93 -6.50 -8.91 -22.27
C PRO A 93 -5.57 -9.03 -21.06
N PRO A 94 -5.69 -10.09 -20.31
CA PRO A 94 -4.70 -10.36 -19.28
C PRO A 94 -3.34 -10.53 -19.92
N ALA A 95 -2.36 -9.98 -19.28
CA ALA A 95 -0.99 -10.09 -19.77
C ALA A 95 -0.49 -11.52 -19.68
#